data_9bcb857206b1b88a0bfa0948fa63e2f2
#
_entry.id   9bcb857206b1b88a0bfa0948fa63e2f2
#
_cell.length_a   1.000
_cell.length_b   1.000
_cell.length_c   1.000
_cell.angle_alpha   90.00
_cell.angle_beta   90.00
_cell.angle_gamma   90.00
#
_symmetry.space_group_name_H-M   'P 1'
#
loop_
_entity.id
_entity.type
_entity.pdbx_description
1 polymer ?
#
loop_
_entity_poly.entity_id
_entity_poly.type
_entity_poly.pdbx_seq_one_letter_code
_entity_poly.pdbx_strand_id
1 'polypeptide(L)'
;REPRAESYVKKVNAYDAYLAGRVDIRYDFRMNRVVYLIKDGKRTVDAAGRSLDTINPKWWRYGKSVNPFVCGTSRVGIVLEDCASACSVSSFLSGIALLGTNLQDSHLPYLRKYDRLLVALDKDATKKGLQLVRRLQAIRPTSLVVLNKDVKDMTDDERKRTFEKYIP
;
A
#
# COMPACT_ATOMS: atom_id res chain seq x y z
N ARG A 1 22.94 6.77 -2.26
CA ARG A 1 22.11 6.13 -3.27
C ARG A 1 22.58 4.69 -3.51
N GLU A 2 21.70 3.75 -3.28
CA GLU A 2 22.03 2.33 -3.40
C GLU A 2 21.43 1.76 -4.68
N PRO A 3 22.25 1.29 -5.66
CA PRO A 3 21.73 0.81 -6.96
C PRO A 3 20.74 -0.35 -6.86
N ARG A 4 20.98 -1.29 -5.95
CA ARG A 4 20.05 -2.44 -5.76
C ARG A 4 18.71 -1.99 -5.21
N ALA A 5 18.70 -1.04 -4.29
CA ALA A 5 17.48 -0.48 -3.74
C ALA A 5 16.71 0.27 -4.83
N GLU A 6 17.37 1.10 -5.61
CA GLU A 6 16.75 1.82 -6.72
C GLU A 6 16.17 0.87 -7.78
N SER A 7 16.93 -0.16 -8.15
CA SER A 7 16.47 -1.18 -9.09
C SER A 7 15.22 -1.90 -8.58
N TYR A 8 15.21 -2.25 -7.30
CA TYR A 8 14.05 -2.89 -6.68
C TYR A 8 12.82 -1.97 -6.70
N VAL A 9 12.97 -0.71 -6.29
CA VAL A 9 11.88 0.28 -6.25
C VAL A 9 11.26 0.46 -7.64
N LYS A 10 12.08 0.47 -8.69
CA LYS A 10 11.62 0.52 -10.08
C LYS A 10 10.87 -0.74 -10.47
N LYS A 11 11.41 -1.90 -10.11
CA LYS A 11 10.82 -3.20 -10.44
C LYS A 11 9.40 -3.36 -9.87
N VAL A 12 9.15 -2.88 -8.65
CA VAL A 12 7.86 -2.99 -7.99
C VAL A 12 6.94 -1.80 -8.26
N ASN A 13 7.32 -0.93 -9.18
CA ASN A 13 6.51 0.23 -9.61
C ASN A 13 6.22 1.25 -8.50
N ALA A 14 7.18 1.44 -7.60
CA ALA A 14 7.10 2.46 -6.55
C ALA A 14 7.95 3.71 -6.87
N TYR A 15 8.76 3.67 -7.93
CA TYR A 15 9.71 4.74 -8.22
C TYR A 15 9.03 6.04 -8.64
N ASP A 16 7.97 5.97 -9.44
CA ASP A 16 7.24 7.16 -9.87
C ASP A 16 6.61 7.90 -8.69
N ALA A 17 6.07 7.16 -7.71
CA ALA A 17 5.54 7.75 -6.48
C ALA A 17 6.64 8.46 -5.70
N TYR A 18 7.83 7.85 -5.63
CA TYR A 18 8.99 8.46 -4.98
C TYR A 18 9.42 9.75 -5.67
N LEU A 19 9.57 9.73 -7.00
CA LEU A 19 9.95 10.92 -7.76
C LEU A 19 8.92 12.05 -7.65
N ALA A 20 7.64 11.68 -7.59
CA ALA A 20 6.55 12.66 -7.47
C ALA A 20 6.36 13.18 -6.05
N GLY A 21 7.12 12.69 -5.08
CA GLY A 21 7.00 13.13 -3.70
C GLY A 21 5.79 12.56 -2.95
N ARG A 22 5.13 11.52 -3.49
CA ARG A 22 3.99 10.89 -2.81
C ARG A 22 4.40 9.94 -1.69
N VAL A 23 5.66 9.54 -1.66
CA VAL A 23 6.24 8.68 -0.64
C VAL A 23 7.69 9.05 -0.43
N ASP A 24 8.19 8.92 0.80
CA ASP A 24 9.61 8.96 1.11
C ASP A 24 10.13 7.53 1.21
N ILE A 25 11.16 7.22 0.44
CA ILE A 25 11.82 5.91 0.45
C ILE A 25 13.27 6.09 0.84
N ARG A 26 13.75 5.24 1.75
CA ARG A 26 15.12 5.25 2.24
C ARG A 26 15.72 3.85 2.07
N TYR A 27 17.02 3.77 2.20
CA TYR A 27 17.73 2.50 2.23
C TYR A 27 18.37 2.29 3.59
N ASP A 28 18.04 1.18 4.24
CA ASP A 28 18.69 0.74 5.48
C ASP A 28 19.81 -0.22 5.10
N PHE A 29 21.04 0.29 5.10
CA PHE A 29 22.21 -0.52 4.70
C PHE A 29 22.59 -1.57 5.75
N ARG A 30 22.20 -1.41 7.00
CA ARG A 30 22.49 -2.39 8.06
C ARG A 30 21.66 -3.65 7.88
N MET A 31 20.37 -3.46 7.59
CA MET A 31 19.42 -4.56 7.41
C MET A 31 19.22 -4.92 5.95
N ASN A 32 19.83 -4.17 5.03
CA ASN A 32 19.64 -4.31 3.58
C ASN A 32 18.15 -4.29 3.21
N ARG A 33 17.48 -3.20 3.56
CA ARG A 33 16.05 -3.03 3.33
C ARG A 33 15.73 -1.74 2.60
N VAL A 34 14.75 -1.81 1.72
CA VAL A 34 14.07 -0.63 1.17
C VAL A 34 13.02 -0.22 2.19
N VAL A 35 13.09 1.01 2.68
CA VAL A 35 12.27 1.50 3.78
C VAL A 35 11.30 2.56 3.28
N TYR A 36 10.02 2.29 3.49
CA TYR A 36 8.93 3.22 3.16
C TYR A 36 8.53 3.95 4.44
N LEU A 37 8.66 5.28 4.44
CA LEU A 37 8.28 6.08 5.60
C LEU A 37 6.76 6.20 5.69
N ILE A 38 6.24 6.03 6.89
CA ILE A 38 4.80 6.13 7.17
C ILE A 38 4.55 7.50 7.76
N LYS A 39 3.61 8.25 7.19
CA LYS A 39 3.34 9.61 7.60
C LYS A 39 1.92 9.78 8.13
N ASP A 40 1.79 10.69 9.07
CA ASP A 40 0.52 11.25 9.51
C ASP A 40 0.59 12.75 9.18
N GLY A 41 -0.10 13.15 8.12
CA GLY A 41 0.09 14.47 7.54
C GLY A 41 1.51 14.61 7.00
N LYS A 42 2.25 15.61 7.46
CA LYS A 42 3.65 15.84 7.05
C LYS A 42 4.66 15.16 7.97
N ARG A 43 4.20 14.61 9.10
CA ARG A 43 5.08 14.05 10.11
C ARG A 43 5.30 12.57 9.86
N THR A 44 6.57 12.13 9.88
CA THR A 44 6.92 10.72 9.85
C THR A 44 6.66 10.11 11.23
N VAL A 45 5.83 9.08 11.28
CA VAL A 45 5.45 8.42 12.54
C VAL A 45 5.95 6.99 12.65
N ASP A 46 6.36 6.37 11.53
CA ASP A 46 6.85 5.00 11.51
C ASP A 46 7.51 4.70 10.17
N ALA A 47 7.93 3.47 9.99
CA ALA A 47 8.51 2.99 8.73
C ALA A 47 8.33 1.49 8.58
N ALA A 48 8.28 1.02 7.34
CA ALA A 48 8.23 -0.40 7.01
C ALA A 48 9.30 -0.72 5.97
N GLY A 49 10.12 -1.72 6.24
CA GLY A 49 11.26 -2.09 5.41
C GLY A 49 11.11 -3.44 4.74
N ARG A 50 11.31 -3.49 3.43
CA ARG A 50 11.30 -4.71 2.62
C ARG A 50 12.73 -5.21 2.45
N SER A 51 12.98 -6.45 2.86
CA SER A 51 14.29 -7.08 2.69
C SER A 51 14.64 -7.23 1.21
N LEU A 52 15.87 -6.87 0.85
CA LEU A 52 16.45 -7.14 -0.47
C LEU A 52 17.14 -8.51 -0.53
N ASP A 53 17.28 -9.15 0.63
CA ASP A 53 17.85 -10.49 0.77
C ASP A 53 16.76 -11.52 1.06
N THR A 54 17.20 -12.73 1.37
CA THR A 54 16.33 -13.81 1.84
C THR A 54 16.13 -13.79 3.36
N ILE A 55 16.64 -12.75 4.03
CA ILE A 55 16.56 -12.62 5.50
C ILE A 55 15.12 -12.34 5.92
N ASN A 56 14.61 -13.16 6.83
CA ASN A 56 13.30 -12.98 7.42
C ASN A 56 13.34 -12.01 8.61
N PRO A 57 12.23 -11.30 8.87
CA PRO A 57 11.01 -11.32 8.08
C PRO A 57 11.16 -10.53 6.78
N LYS A 58 10.37 -10.89 5.80
CA LYS A 58 10.31 -10.21 4.49
C LYS A 58 10.03 -8.71 4.65
N TRP A 59 9.09 -8.37 5.53
CA TRP A 59 8.77 -7.01 5.93
C TRP A 59 9.08 -6.81 7.41
N TRP A 60 9.70 -5.67 7.72
CA TRP A 60 10.05 -5.28 9.08
C TRP A 60 9.42 -3.94 9.41
N ARG A 61 8.69 -3.87 10.52
CA ARG A 61 8.16 -2.61 11.02
C ARG A 61 9.13 -2.03 12.05
N TYR A 62 9.54 -0.77 11.84
CA TYR A 62 10.55 -0.12 12.67
C TYR A 62 10.02 0.39 13.99
N GLY A 63 8.75 0.79 14.04
CA GLY A 63 8.10 1.34 15.22
C GLY A 63 6.82 0.61 15.58
N LYS A 64 5.99 1.27 16.38
CA LYS A 64 4.74 0.71 16.91
C LYS A 64 3.52 1.59 16.66
N SER A 65 3.60 2.48 15.68
CA SER A 65 2.46 3.32 15.33
C SER A 65 1.29 2.47 14.84
N VAL A 66 0.07 2.95 15.08
CA VAL A 66 -1.16 2.33 14.56
C VAL A 66 -1.54 2.84 13.18
N ASN A 67 -0.76 3.77 12.62
CA ASN A 67 -1.05 4.34 11.31
C ASN A 67 -0.87 3.30 10.21
N PRO A 68 -1.81 3.20 9.25
CA PRO A 68 -1.54 2.48 8.02
C PRO A 68 -0.56 3.26 7.17
N PHE A 69 0.10 2.58 6.23
CA PHE A 69 0.85 3.26 5.18
C PHE A 69 -0.12 3.75 4.12
N VAL A 70 -0.04 5.02 3.76
CA VAL A 70 -0.89 5.62 2.73
C VAL A 70 -0.04 6.34 1.69
N CYS A 71 -0.34 6.11 0.42
CA CYS A 71 0.30 6.78 -0.71
C CYS A 71 -0.76 7.24 -1.70
N GLY A 72 -0.82 8.54 -1.96
CA GLY A 72 -1.78 9.16 -2.86
C GLY A 72 -2.75 10.09 -2.14
N THR A 73 -3.46 10.89 -2.93
CA THR A 73 -4.37 11.93 -2.41
C THR A 73 -5.80 11.79 -2.93
N SER A 74 -6.12 10.69 -3.60
CA SER A 74 -7.48 10.42 -4.08
C SER A 74 -8.44 10.21 -2.90
N ARG A 75 -9.69 10.58 -3.09
CA ARG A 75 -10.74 10.32 -2.11
C ARG A 75 -11.27 8.88 -2.19
N VAL A 76 -10.82 8.11 -3.17
CA VAL A 76 -11.07 6.67 -3.25
C VAL A 76 -9.81 5.95 -2.75
N GLY A 77 -9.93 5.26 -1.63
CA GLY A 77 -8.86 4.49 -1.02
C GLY A 77 -8.95 3.02 -1.43
N ILE A 78 -7.79 2.40 -1.63
CA ILE A 78 -7.71 0.98 -1.94
C ILE A 78 -6.78 0.28 -0.95
N VAL A 79 -7.32 -0.71 -0.25
CA VAL A 79 -6.56 -1.51 0.71
C VAL A 79 -5.86 -2.63 -0.05
N LEU A 80 -4.55 -2.63 0.07
CA LEU A 80 -3.64 -3.55 -0.59
C LEU A 80 -2.71 -4.21 0.45
N GLU A 81 -1.95 -5.22 0.04
CA GLU A 81 -1.17 -6.00 0.99
C GLU A 81 0.08 -5.29 1.49
N ASP A 82 0.78 -4.53 0.63
CA ASP A 82 2.07 -3.95 1.00
C ASP A 82 2.28 -2.53 0.48
N CYS A 83 3.36 -1.90 0.95
CA CYS A 83 3.69 -0.52 0.61
C CYS A 83 3.97 -0.33 -0.89
N ALA A 84 4.64 -1.27 -1.53
CA ALA A 84 4.96 -1.17 -2.95
C ALA A 84 3.68 -1.16 -3.79
N SER A 85 2.75 -2.06 -3.47
CA SER A 85 1.44 -2.11 -4.14
C SER A 85 0.68 -0.80 -3.96
N ALA A 86 0.68 -0.25 -2.75
CA ALA A 86 0.05 1.04 -2.46
C ALA A 86 0.66 2.18 -3.31
N CYS A 87 1.98 2.20 -3.44
CA CYS A 87 2.66 3.18 -4.29
C CYS A 87 2.30 3.03 -5.76
N SER A 88 2.16 1.80 -6.25
CA SER A 88 1.93 1.53 -7.67
C SER A 88 0.61 2.09 -8.21
N VAL A 89 -0.39 2.28 -7.36
CA VAL A 89 -1.71 2.84 -7.74
C VAL A 89 -1.86 4.31 -7.35
N SER A 90 -0.86 4.91 -6.76
CA SER A 90 -0.98 6.20 -6.07
C SER A 90 -1.19 7.41 -6.98
N SER A 91 -0.97 7.28 -8.30
CA SER A 91 -1.24 8.37 -9.24
C SER A 91 -2.74 8.58 -9.51
N PHE A 92 -3.59 7.58 -9.22
CA PHE A 92 -5.02 7.65 -9.50
C PHE A 92 -5.92 7.17 -8.37
N LEU A 93 -5.40 6.47 -7.38
CA LEU A 93 -6.10 6.05 -6.15
C LEU A 93 -5.20 6.32 -4.94
N SER A 94 -5.78 6.34 -3.75
CA SER A 94 -4.98 6.35 -2.52
C SER A 94 -4.70 4.92 -2.10
N GLY A 95 -3.48 4.46 -2.28
CA GLY A 95 -3.05 3.13 -1.84
C GLY A 95 -2.89 3.07 -0.33
N ILE A 96 -3.44 2.05 0.30
CA ILE A 96 -3.42 1.87 1.76
C ILE A 96 -2.91 0.47 2.07
N ALA A 97 -1.83 0.39 2.84
CA ALA A 97 -1.31 -0.88 3.33
C ALA A 97 -1.47 -0.93 4.85
N LEU A 98 -2.13 -1.98 5.33
CA LEU A 98 -2.36 -2.16 6.78
C LEU A 98 -1.16 -2.76 7.49
N LEU A 99 -0.11 -3.10 6.74
CA LEU A 99 1.19 -3.60 7.22
C LEU A 99 1.10 -4.93 7.94
N GLY A 100 0.67 -5.91 7.15
CA GLY A 100 0.92 -7.30 7.46
C GLY A 100 -0.14 -8.02 8.22
N THR A 101 -1.27 -7.43 8.52
CA THR A 101 -2.25 -8.17 9.28
C THR A 101 -3.69 -7.77 9.01
N ASN A 102 -4.52 -8.23 9.90
CA ASN A 102 -5.93 -7.99 9.90
C ASN A 102 -6.23 -6.52 10.20
N LEU A 103 -7.35 -6.06 9.70
CA LEU A 103 -7.88 -4.76 10.05
C LEU A 103 -8.13 -4.70 11.55
N GLN A 104 -7.57 -3.70 12.21
CA GLN A 104 -7.79 -3.42 13.62
C GLN A 104 -8.71 -2.21 13.77
N ASP A 105 -9.38 -2.12 14.90
CA ASP A 105 -10.26 -0.98 15.19
C ASP A 105 -9.50 0.36 15.14
N SER A 106 -8.23 0.35 15.51
CA SER A 106 -7.36 1.53 15.44
C SER A 106 -7.13 2.05 14.01
N HIS A 107 -7.36 1.23 12.99
CA HIS A 107 -7.25 1.65 11.60
C HIS A 107 -8.48 2.42 11.12
N LEU A 108 -9.65 2.19 11.72
CA LEU A 108 -10.92 2.73 11.23
C LEU A 108 -10.95 4.26 11.11
N PRO A 109 -10.40 5.05 12.06
CA PRO A 109 -10.37 6.50 11.91
C PRO A 109 -9.63 6.98 10.65
N TYR A 110 -8.58 6.26 10.24
CA TYR A 110 -7.81 6.60 9.04
C TYR A 110 -8.56 6.26 7.76
N LEU A 111 -9.42 5.22 7.79
CA LEU A 111 -10.17 4.77 6.62
C LEU A 111 -11.46 5.55 6.41
N ARG A 112 -12.02 6.14 7.45
CA ARG A 112 -13.25 6.93 7.37
C ARG A 112 -13.14 8.19 6.53
N LYS A 113 -11.94 8.70 6.31
CA LYS A 113 -11.75 9.94 5.55
C LYS A 113 -11.95 9.78 4.04
N TYR A 114 -12.01 8.56 3.55
CA TYR A 114 -12.24 8.28 2.13
C TYR A 114 -13.73 8.25 1.82
N ASP A 115 -14.11 8.70 0.62
CA ASP A 115 -15.51 8.65 0.19
C ASP A 115 -15.93 7.23 -0.17
N ARG A 116 -14.98 6.45 -0.67
CA ARG A 116 -15.18 5.07 -1.06
C ARG A 116 -13.91 4.28 -0.79
N LEU A 117 -14.09 2.99 -0.47
CA LEU A 117 -13.00 2.07 -0.26
C LEU A 117 -13.09 0.88 -1.22
N LEU A 118 -11.93 0.43 -1.67
CA LEU A 118 -11.76 -0.79 -2.43
C LEU A 118 -10.87 -1.72 -1.61
N VAL A 119 -11.10 -3.02 -1.74
CA VAL A 119 -10.22 -4.04 -1.18
C VAL A 119 -9.73 -4.90 -2.33
N ALA A 120 -8.43 -4.94 -2.54
CA ALA A 120 -7.82 -5.71 -3.62
C ALA A 120 -6.67 -6.52 -3.03
N LEU A 121 -6.96 -7.75 -2.65
CA LEU A 121 -6.00 -8.70 -2.13
C LEU A 121 -5.72 -9.77 -3.18
N ASP A 122 -4.63 -10.52 -3.00
CA ASP A 122 -4.31 -11.64 -3.86
C ASP A 122 -5.49 -12.60 -3.98
N LYS A 123 -5.61 -13.27 -5.12
CA LYS A 123 -6.67 -14.24 -5.38
C LYS A 123 -6.75 -15.31 -4.30
N ASP A 124 -5.62 -15.68 -3.69
CA ASP A 124 -5.58 -16.66 -2.60
C ASP A 124 -6.16 -16.12 -1.29
N ALA A 125 -6.35 -14.80 -1.18
CA ALA A 125 -6.88 -14.13 -0.01
C ALA A 125 -8.32 -13.64 -0.20
N THR A 126 -9.08 -14.19 -1.14
CA THR A 126 -10.44 -13.73 -1.45
C THR A 126 -11.37 -13.80 -0.23
N LYS A 127 -11.30 -14.89 0.55
CA LYS A 127 -12.12 -15.03 1.77
C LYS A 127 -11.83 -13.91 2.78
N LYS A 128 -10.55 -13.62 2.99
CA LYS A 128 -10.11 -12.51 3.85
C LYS A 128 -10.56 -11.17 3.30
N GLY A 129 -10.50 -11.00 1.99
CA GLY A 129 -10.97 -9.79 1.31
C GLY A 129 -12.45 -9.56 1.52
N LEU A 130 -13.27 -10.59 1.43
CA LEU A 130 -14.71 -10.50 1.69
C LEU A 130 -15.01 -10.13 3.14
N GLN A 131 -14.28 -10.67 4.09
CA GLN A 131 -14.42 -10.31 5.50
C GLN A 131 -14.06 -8.84 5.73
N LEU A 132 -13.01 -8.34 5.11
CA LEU A 132 -12.61 -6.93 5.17
C LEU A 132 -13.70 -6.03 4.58
N VAL A 133 -14.23 -6.39 3.40
CA VAL A 133 -15.28 -5.61 2.75
C VAL A 133 -16.49 -5.49 3.67
N ARG A 134 -16.95 -6.59 4.26
CA ARG A 134 -18.11 -6.58 5.17
C ARG A 134 -17.88 -5.64 6.34
N ARG A 135 -16.71 -5.68 6.92
CA ARG A 135 -16.36 -4.82 8.06
C ARG A 135 -16.28 -3.35 7.67
N LEU A 136 -15.68 -3.04 6.53
CA LEU A 136 -15.52 -1.67 6.04
C LEU A 136 -16.84 -1.08 5.52
N GLN A 137 -17.76 -1.89 5.01
CA GLN A 137 -19.06 -1.42 4.58
C GLN A 137 -19.87 -0.77 5.71
N ALA A 138 -19.54 -1.07 6.96
CA ALA A 138 -20.19 -0.42 8.09
C ALA A 138 -19.82 1.07 8.21
N ILE A 139 -18.73 1.52 7.58
CA ILE A 139 -18.26 2.91 7.68
C ILE A 139 -18.26 3.66 6.36
N ARG A 140 -18.05 2.99 5.22
CA ARG A 140 -17.99 3.61 3.88
C ARG A 140 -18.43 2.61 2.83
N PRO A 141 -18.95 3.08 1.69
CA PRO A 141 -19.17 2.20 0.53
C PRO A 141 -17.86 1.50 0.18
N THR A 142 -17.90 0.17 0.13
CA THR A 142 -16.70 -0.66 -0.07
C THR A 142 -16.98 -1.75 -1.07
N SER A 143 -16.06 -1.99 -1.99
CA SER A 143 -16.15 -3.03 -3.00
C SER A 143 -14.91 -3.91 -2.99
N LEU A 144 -15.11 -5.20 -3.28
CA LEU A 144 -14.00 -6.13 -3.49
C LEU A 144 -13.60 -6.08 -4.97
N VAL A 145 -12.29 -6.00 -5.22
CA VAL A 145 -11.72 -6.14 -6.57
C VAL A 145 -10.85 -7.39 -6.56
N VAL A 146 -11.22 -8.38 -7.38
CA VAL A 146 -10.46 -9.61 -7.51
C VAL A 146 -9.32 -9.39 -8.50
N LEU A 147 -8.10 -9.67 -8.08
CA LEU A 147 -6.91 -9.46 -8.90
C LEU A 147 -6.48 -10.75 -9.59
N ASN A 148 -6.10 -10.63 -10.87
CA ASN A 148 -5.49 -11.74 -11.61
C ASN A 148 -4.00 -11.86 -11.33
N LYS A 149 -3.36 -10.74 -11.03
CA LYS A 149 -1.97 -10.68 -10.58
C LYS A 149 -1.81 -9.47 -9.65
N ASP A 150 -0.69 -9.45 -8.94
CA ASP A 150 -0.37 -8.38 -8.01
C ASP A 150 -0.31 -7.03 -8.74
N VAL A 151 -0.90 -5.98 -8.17
CA VAL A 151 -0.94 -4.66 -8.80
C VAL A 151 0.45 -4.10 -9.08
N LYS A 152 1.42 -4.37 -8.22
CA LYS A 152 2.80 -3.90 -8.42
C LYS A 152 3.50 -4.59 -9.60
N ASP A 153 2.98 -5.72 -10.07
CA ASP A 153 3.51 -6.47 -11.21
C ASP A 153 2.75 -6.15 -12.52
N MET A 154 1.69 -5.35 -12.45
CA MET A 154 0.94 -4.89 -13.62
C MET A 154 1.65 -3.73 -14.31
N THR A 155 1.36 -3.54 -15.60
CA THR A 155 1.69 -2.30 -16.30
C THR A 155 0.75 -1.19 -15.83
N ASP A 156 1.11 0.07 -16.12
CA ASP A 156 0.23 1.21 -15.80
C ASP A 156 -1.14 1.08 -16.46
N ASP A 157 -1.17 0.62 -17.71
CA ASP A 157 -2.44 0.43 -18.45
C ASP A 157 -3.28 -0.68 -17.83
N GLU A 158 -2.67 -1.77 -17.41
CA GLU A 158 -3.37 -2.85 -16.73
C GLU A 158 -3.98 -2.38 -15.41
N ARG A 159 -3.23 -1.60 -14.62
CA ARG A 159 -3.74 -1.04 -13.36
C ARG A 159 -4.92 -0.10 -13.61
N LYS A 160 -4.79 0.81 -14.55
CA LYS A 160 -5.87 1.75 -14.88
C LYS A 160 -7.12 1.03 -15.34
N ARG A 161 -7.00 0.03 -16.20
CA ARG A 161 -8.15 -0.77 -16.67
C ARG A 161 -8.82 -1.55 -15.55
N THR A 162 -8.00 -2.10 -14.64
CA THR A 162 -8.53 -2.86 -13.50
C THR A 162 -9.41 -2.01 -12.61
N PHE A 163 -9.08 -0.73 -12.42
CA PHE A 163 -9.76 0.15 -11.48
C PHE A 163 -10.52 1.30 -12.14
N GLU A 164 -10.61 1.36 -13.48
CA GLU A 164 -11.12 2.55 -14.17
C GLU A 164 -12.51 2.99 -13.74
N LYS A 165 -13.42 2.04 -13.46
CA LYS A 165 -14.78 2.39 -13.03
C LYS A 165 -14.83 2.99 -11.63
N TYR A 166 -13.74 2.91 -10.88
CA TYR A 166 -13.65 3.48 -9.52
C TYR A 166 -12.84 4.78 -9.48
N ILE A 167 -12.15 5.12 -10.56
CA ILE A 167 -11.34 6.35 -10.63
C ILE A 167 -12.28 7.54 -10.79
N PRO A 168 -12.20 8.54 -9.90
CA PRO A 168 -13.05 9.73 -9.97
C PRO A 168 -12.86 10.54 -11.25
#